data_5abf5e06eb4f185a9b2350f310634a16
#
_entry.id   5abf5e06eb4f185a9b2350f310634a16
#
_cell.length_a   1.000
_cell.length_b   1.000
_cell.length_c   1.000
_cell.angle_alpha   90.00
_cell.angle_beta   90.00
_cell.angle_gamma   90.00
#
_symmetry.space_group_name_H-M   'P 1'
#
loop_
_entity.id
_entity.type
_entity.pdbx_description
1 polymer ?
#
loop_
_entity_poly.entity_id
_entity_poly.type
_entity_poly.pdbx_seq_one_letter_code
_entity_poly.pdbx_strand_id
1 'polypeptide(L)'
;MKLFVGLDVSSEKLDACFMTDDSTCSVLKEASYGNSQLGASQIKEYILEFSQKFEIESLVIGMEATSLYSFHPAMFFKEDLELNQLNLMVSVEQPNKIKKYRDIFEENKNDQIDAFYIADYFRIQRQVNSIIKEEEYLALQHLTRTRYQLIKQLVRTKQHFIENIYY
;
A
#
# COMPACT_ATOMS: atom_id res chain seq x y z
N MET A 1 -15.39 5.73 -16.90
CA MET A 1 -14.31 6.50 -16.22
C MET A 1 -13.56 5.59 -15.27
N LYS A 2 -12.27 5.87 -14.97
CA LYS A 2 -11.47 5.08 -14.01
C LYS A 2 -11.26 5.84 -12.71
N LEU A 3 -11.29 5.12 -11.61
CA LEU A 3 -10.92 5.62 -10.29
C LEU A 3 -9.58 5.01 -9.86
N PHE A 4 -8.65 5.85 -9.44
CA PHE A 4 -7.37 5.46 -8.86
C PHE A 4 -7.38 5.81 -7.38
N VAL A 5 -7.06 4.83 -6.55
CA VAL A 5 -6.93 5.01 -5.11
C VAL A 5 -5.50 4.68 -4.72
N GLY A 6 -4.75 5.70 -4.34
CA GLY A 6 -3.40 5.54 -3.78
C GLY A 6 -3.48 5.39 -2.27
N LEU A 7 -2.82 4.38 -1.74
CA LEU A 7 -2.76 4.12 -0.29
C LEU A 7 -1.30 4.16 0.17
N ASP A 8 -0.96 5.16 0.98
CA ASP A 8 0.25 5.10 1.79
C ASP A 8 -0.07 4.37 3.10
N VAL A 9 0.69 3.30 3.36
CA VAL A 9 0.37 2.34 4.42
C VAL A 9 1.45 2.33 5.49
N SER A 10 1.09 2.73 6.70
CA SER A 10 1.92 2.61 7.90
C SER A 10 1.37 1.54 8.86
N SER A 11 2.04 1.33 9.99
CA SER A 11 1.56 0.43 11.04
C SER A 11 0.21 0.83 11.63
N GLU A 12 -0.10 2.13 11.66
CA GLU A 12 -1.27 2.68 12.34
C GLU A 12 -2.28 3.30 11.39
N LYS A 13 -1.86 3.73 10.19
CA LYS A 13 -2.66 4.55 9.29
C LYS A 13 -2.66 4.03 7.87
N LEU A 14 -3.76 4.32 7.18
CA LEU A 14 -3.97 4.25 5.74
C LEU A 14 -4.26 5.67 5.26
N ASP A 15 -3.28 6.35 4.69
CA ASP A 15 -3.52 7.62 4.03
C ASP A 15 -3.96 7.35 2.60
N ALA A 16 -5.15 7.84 2.22
CA ALA A 16 -5.79 7.53 0.94
C ALA A 16 -6.01 8.78 0.10
N CYS A 17 -5.65 8.69 -1.17
CA CYS A 17 -5.97 9.68 -2.20
C CYS A 17 -6.83 9.03 -3.29
N PHE A 18 -7.97 9.63 -3.59
CA PHE A 18 -8.92 9.20 -4.62
C PHE A 18 -8.83 10.14 -5.82
N MET A 19 -8.46 9.62 -6.98
CA MET A 19 -8.20 10.39 -8.19
C MET A 19 -8.91 9.78 -9.39
N THR A 20 -9.41 10.61 -10.29
CA THR A 20 -10.02 10.18 -11.55
C THR A 20 -9.05 10.29 -12.73
N ASP A 21 -9.38 9.61 -13.84
CA ASP A 21 -8.67 9.69 -15.12
C ASP A 21 -9.23 10.75 -16.08
N ASP A 22 -10.04 11.69 -15.56
CA ASP A 22 -10.54 12.79 -16.36
C ASP A 22 -9.40 13.71 -16.84
N SER A 23 -9.71 14.61 -17.77
CA SER A 23 -8.72 15.53 -18.36
C SER A 23 -8.03 16.44 -17.34
N THR A 24 -8.62 16.62 -16.17
CA THR A 24 -8.13 17.47 -15.07
C THR A 24 -7.40 16.67 -14.00
N CYS A 25 -7.44 15.30 -14.07
CA CYS A 25 -6.87 14.40 -13.06
C CYS A 25 -7.32 14.79 -11.64
N SER A 26 -8.65 14.96 -11.49
CA SER A 26 -9.23 15.54 -10.28
C SER A 26 -9.03 14.64 -9.08
N VAL A 27 -8.48 15.21 -8.01
CA VAL A 27 -8.49 14.60 -6.69
C VAL A 27 -9.87 14.79 -6.09
N LEU A 28 -10.60 13.70 -5.88
CA LEU A 28 -11.94 13.71 -5.31
C LEU A 28 -11.91 13.83 -3.79
N LYS A 29 -10.91 13.20 -3.16
CA LYS A 29 -10.75 13.17 -1.71
C LYS A 29 -9.35 12.73 -1.32
N GLU A 30 -8.87 13.31 -0.22
CA GLU A 30 -7.72 12.83 0.55
C GLU A 30 -8.16 12.69 2.01
N ALA A 31 -7.83 11.55 2.62
CA ALA A 31 -8.18 11.30 4.02
C ALA A 31 -7.29 10.21 4.63
N SER A 32 -7.16 10.29 5.96
CA SER A 32 -6.40 9.32 6.76
C SER A 32 -7.36 8.43 7.55
N TYR A 33 -7.12 7.14 7.54
CA TYR A 33 -7.91 6.10 8.22
C TYR A 33 -6.99 5.26 9.10
N GLY A 34 -7.53 4.58 10.11
CA GLY A 34 -6.75 3.58 10.84
C GLY A 34 -6.39 2.37 9.97
N ASN A 35 -5.18 1.82 10.11
CA ASN A 35 -4.82 0.56 9.44
C ASN A 35 -5.51 -0.62 10.13
N SER A 36 -6.78 -0.77 9.87
CA SER A 36 -7.69 -1.76 10.45
C SER A 36 -8.78 -2.12 9.44
N GLN A 37 -9.50 -3.20 9.71
CA GLN A 37 -10.65 -3.59 8.90
C GLN A 37 -11.70 -2.48 8.80
N LEU A 38 -11.92 -1.74 9.90
CA LEU A 38 -12.85 -0.60 9.91
C LEU A 38 -12.38 0.52 8.96
N GLY A 39 -11.09 0.89 9.01
CA GLY A 39 -10.54 1.91 8.11
C GLY A 39 -10.59 1.49 6.64
N ALA A 40 -10.29 0.22 6.34
CA ALA A 40 -10.43 -0.32 4.99
C ALA A 40 -11.89 -0.32 4.52
N SER A 41 -12.85 -0.62 5.40
CA SER A 41 -14.29 -0.55 5.10
C SER A 41 -14.74 0.89 4.80
N GLN A 42 -14.25 1.88 5.53
CA GLN A 42 -14.55 3.30 5.25
C GLN A 42 -14.01 3.74 3.88
N ILE A 43 -12.81 3.30 3.51
CA ILE A 43 -12.25 3.55 2.17
C ILE A 43 -13.16 2.90 1.10
N LYS A 44 -13.59 1.66 1.30
CA LYS A 44 -14.54 0.97 0.42
C LYS A 44 -15.85 1.75 0.23
N GLU A 45 -16.43 2.26 1.30
CA GLU A 45 -17.67 3.07 1.24
C GLU A 45 -17.51 4.28 0.31
N TYR A 46 -16.39 5.02 0.42
CA TYR A 46 -16.11 6.14 -0.49
C TYR A 46 -15.89 5.69 -1.92
N ILE A 47 -15.23 4.55 -2.15
CA ILE A 47 -15.08 4.01 -3.52
C ILE A 47 -16.46 3.74 -4.13
N LEU A 48 -17.36 3.10 -3.39
CA LEU A 48 -18.72 2.80 -3.85
C LEU A 48 -19.54 4.07 -4.08
N GLU A 49 -19.45 5.06 -3.19
CA GLU A 49 -20.09 6.37 -3.36
C GLU A 49 -19.61 7.06 -4.64
N PHE A 50 -18.30 7.12 -4.87
CA PHE A 50 -17.74 7.74 -6.06
C PHE A 50 -18.05 6.92 -7.32
N SER A 51 -18.10 5.59 -7.24
CA SER A 51 -18.45 4.75 -8.38
C SER A 51 -19.85 5.01 -8.90
N GLN A 52 -20.81 5.23 -8.01
CA GLN A 52 -22.18 5.58 -8.37
C GLN A 52 -22.28 7.01 -8.90
N LYS A 53 -21.59 7.97 -8.25
CA LYS A 53 -21.67 9.39 -8.61
C LYS A 53 -21.03 9.72 -9.96
N PHE A 54 -19.94 9.03 -10.32
CA PHE A 54 -19.11 9.34 -11.48
C PHE A 54 -19.13 8.23 -12.55
N GLU A 55 -20.01 7.24 -12.44
CA GLU A 55 -20.13 6.10 -13.38
C GLU A 55 -18.76 5.42 -13.62
N ILE A 56 -18.10 5.04 -12.54
CA ILE A 56 -16.77 4.39 -12.59
C ILE A 56 -16.91 2.96 -13.12
N GLU A 57 -16.20 2.64 -14.18
CA GLU A 57 -16.18 1.31 -14.81
C GLU A 57 -14.96 0.47 -14.41
N SER A 58 -13.90 1.12 -13.94
CA SER A 58 -12.66 0.46 -13.57
C SER A 58 -12.05 1.10 -12.33
N LEU A 59 -11.60 0.27 -11.41
CA LEU A 59 -10.99 0.67 -10.14
C LEU A 59 -9.58 0.14 -10.05
N VAL A 60 -8.63 1.03 -9.76
CA VAL A 60 -7.25 0.67 -9.46
C VAL A 60 -6.93 1.10 -8.03
N ILE A 61 -6.58 0.16 -7.18
CA ILE A 61 -6.08 0.43 -5.83
C ILE A 61 -4.58 0.13 -5.81
N GLY A 62 -3.79 1.17 -5.63
CA GLY A 62 -2.34 1.08 -5.59
C GLY A 62 -1.79 1.36 -4.20
N MET A 63 -0.77 0.63 -3.79
CA MET A 63 -0.08 0.88 -2.52
C MET A 63 1.40 0.55 -2.61
N GLU A 64 2.15 1.12 -1.67
CA GLU A 64 3.57 0.82 -1.51
C GLU A 64 3.75 -0.45 -0.67
N ALA A 65 4.75 -1.27 -1.02
CA ALA A 65 5.07 -2.50 -0.31
C ALA A 65 5.77 -2.20 1.04
N THR A 66 4.99 -1.88 2.05
CA THR A 66 5.45 -1.56 3.41
C THR A 66 5.39 -2.80 4.31
N SER A 67 6.27 -3.78 4.06
CA SER A 67 6.35 -5.01 4.86
C SER A 67 5.01 -5.77 4.91
N LEU A 68 4.56 -6.15 6.12
CA LEU A 68 3.27 -6.83 6.35
C LEU A 68 2.08 -5.86 6.42
N TYR A 69 2.34 -4.57 6.64
CA TYR A 69 1.27 -3.60 6.84
C TYR A 69 0.40 -3.38 5.60
N SER A 70 0.99 -3.46 4.41
CA SER A 70 0.28 -3.36 3.14
C SER A 70 -0.45 -4.65 2.73
N PHE A 71 -0.10 -5.80 3.33
CA PHE A 71 -0.68 -7.09 2.95
C PHE A 71 -2.16 -7.19 3.30
N HIS A 72 -2.53 -6.88 4.54
CA HIS A 72 -3.91 -7.01 5.00
C HIS A 72 -4.90 -6.12 4.23
N PRO A 73 -4.64 -4.80 4.04
CA PRO A 73 -5.51 -3.99 3.19
C PRO A 73 -5.54 -4.45 1.74
N ALA A 74 -4.42 -4.90 1.17
CA ALA A 74 -4.39 -5.42 -0.19
C ALA A 74 -5.29 -6.65 -0.36
N MET A 75 -5.26 -7.59 0.57
CA MET A 75 -6.13 -8.78 0.56
C MET A 75 -7.59 -8.40 0.78
N PHE A 76 -7.87 -7.51 1.75
CA PHE A 76 -9.23 -7.03 2.02
C PHE A 76 -9.89 -6.49 0.74
N PHE A 77 -9.22 -5.60 0.02
CA PHE A 77 -9.79 -5.03 -1.22
C PHE A 77 -9.88 -6.06 -2.34
N LYS A 78 -8.86 -6.91 -2.52
CA LYS A 78 -8.82 -7.91 -3.59
C LYS A 78 -9.96 -8.93 -3.48
N GLU A 79 -10.31 -9.33 -2.27
CA GLU A 79 -11.33 -10.36 -2.01
C GLU A 79 -12.75 -9.79 -1.95
N ASP A 80 -12.90 -8.47 -1.97
CA ASP A 80 -14.20 -7.83 -1.87
C ASP A 80 -15.05 -8.02 -3.13
N LEU A 81 -16.22 -8.65 -2.98
CA LEU A 81 -17.08 -9.02 -4.10
C LEU A 81 -17.74 -7.80 -4.78
N GLU A 82 -18.02 -6.73 -4.04
CA GLU A 82 -18.65 -5.52 -4.60
C GLU A 82 -17.65 -4.71 -5.40
N LEU A 83 -16.42 -4.56 -4.89
CA LEU A 83 -15.36 -3.86 -5.60
C LEU A 83 -14.93 -4.61 -6.88
N ASN A 84 -14.97 -5.93 -6.86
CA ASN A 84 -14.65 -6.74 -8.04
C ASN A 84 -15.62 -6.51 -9.21
N GLN A 85 -16.82 -6.00 -8.98
CA GLN A 85 -17.75 -5.61 -10.04
C GLN A 85 -17.27 -4.38 -10.83
N LEU A 86 -16.33 -3.61 -10.28
CA LEU A 86 -15.74 -2.42 -10.90
C LEU A 86 -14.44 -2.72 -11.68
N ASN A 87 -14.27 -3.90 -12.25
CA ASN A 87 -13.02 -4.31 -12.89
C ASN A 87 -11.80 -3.95 -12.01
N LEU A 88 -11.85 -4.39 -10.76
CA LEU A 88 -10.87 -4.06 -9.74
C LEU A 88 -9.47 -4.58 -10.08
N MET A 89 -8.49 -3.73 -9.91
CA MET A 89 -7.08 -4.08 -9.91
C MET A 89 -6.43 -3.58 -8.62
N VAL A 90 -5.89 -4.50 -7.81
CA VAL A 90 -5.11 -4.17 -6.61
C VAL A 90 -3.63 -4.44 -6.89
N SER A 91 -2.79 -3.44 -6.70
CA SER A 91 -1.36 -3.55 -6.96
C SER A 91 -0.53 -3.02 -5.79
N VAL A 92 0.49 -3.80 -5.42
CA VAL A 92 1.46 -3.43 -4.38
C VAL A 92 2.82 -3.25 -5.05
N GLU A 93 3.30 -2.02 -5.14
CA GLU A 93 4.53 -1.68 -5.85
C GLU A 93 5.73 -1.52 -4.91
N GLN A 94 6.92 -1.70 -5.45
CA GLN A 94 8.16 -1.53 -4.69
C GLN A 94 8.37 -0.06 -4.31
N PRO A 95 8.78 0.24 -3.05
CA PRO A 95 9.02 1.59 -2.56
C PRO A 95 9.97 2.41 -3.44
N ASN A 96 11.02 1.78 -3.94
CA ASN A 96 12.01 2.45 -4.78
C ASN A 96 11.45 2.99 -6.11
N LYS A 97 10.39 2.37 -6.65
CA LYS A 97 9.78 2.85 -7.91
C LYS A 97 8.91 4.06 -7.66
N ILE A 98 8.09 4.03 -6.62
CA ILE A 98 7.23 5.14 -6.22
C ILE A 98 8.11 6.33 -5.79
N LYS A 99 9.16 6.07 -4.99
CA LYS A 99 10.12 7.11 -4.62
C LYS A 99 10.77 7.78 -5.83
N LYS A 100 11.28 7.00 -6.80
CA LYS A 100 11.88 7.57 -8.02
C LYS A 100 10.88 8.40 -8.82
N TYR A 101 9.62 8.01 -8.85
CA TYR A 101 8.56 8.76 -9.49
C TYR A 101 8.33 10.10 -8.78
N ARG A 102 8.18 10.09 -7.47
CA ARG A 102 8.01 11.29 -6.65
C ARG A 102 9.20 12.26 -6.80
N ASP A 103 10.42 11.75 -6.73
CA ASP A 103 11.65 12.54 -6.82
C ASP A 103 11.80 13.32 -8.17
N ILE A 104 10.98 13.00 -9.19
CA ILE A 104 10.91 13.76 -10.44
C ILE A 104 10.18 15.11 -10.24
N PHE A 105 9.22 15.15 -9.31
CA PHE A 105 8.32 16.30 -9.16
C PHE A 105 8.57 17.11 -7.90
N GLU A 106 9.21 16.55 -6.87
CA GLU A 106 9.43 17.24 -5.59
C GLU A 106 10.82 16.97 -5.00
N GLU A 107 11.43 18.08 -4.50
CA GLU A 107 12.67 18.04 -3.70
C GLU A 107 12.41 17.91 -2.19
N ASN A 108 11.20 18.21 -1.70
CA ASN A 108 10.86 18.25 -0.27
C ASN A 108 9.84 17.16 0.14
N LYS A 109 10.17 16.42 1.19
CA LYS A 109 9.27 15.42 1.80
C LYS A 109 8.12 16.11 2.56
N ASN A 110 6.88 15.72 2.22
CA ASN A 110 5.71 16.00 3.03
C ASN A 110 4.83 14.73 3.07
N ASP A 111 4.62 14.15 4.26
CA ASP A 111 3.98 12.82 4.43
C ASP A 111 2.53 12.74 3.90
N GLN A 112 1.84 13.88 3.77
CA GLN A 112 0.48 13.94 3.21
C GLN A 112 0.43 13.77 1.69
N ILE A 113 1.56 13.92 1.02
CA ILE A 113 1.65 13.92 -0.45
C ILE A 113 1.90 12.51 -0.99
N ASP A 114 2.31 11.56 -0.14
CA ASP A 114 2.72 10.22 -0.58
C ASP A 114 1.56 9.43 -1.20
N ALA A 115 0.35 9.48 -0.63
CA ALA A 115 -0.84 8.83 -1.18
C ALA A 115 -1.24 9.39 -2.56
N PHE A 116 -1.09 10.71 -2.77
CA PHE A 116 -1.32 11.35 -4.07
C PHE A 116 -0.35 10.80 -5.12
N TYR A 117 0.96 10.78 -4.83
CA TYR A 117 1.94 10.25 -5.78
C TYR A 117 1.78 8.76 -6.06
N ILE A 118 1.29 7.99 -5.09
CA ILE A 118 0.92 6.59 -5.32
C ILE A 118 -0.25 6.51 -6.32
N ALA A 119 -1.34 7.28 -6.11
CA ALA A 119 -2.47 7.30 -7.03
C ALA A 119 -2.05 7.72 -8.44
N ASP A 120 -1.28 8.81 -8.56
CA ASP A 120 -0.82 9.36 -9.82
C ASP A 120 0.17 8.41 -10.53
N TYR A 121 1.05 7.75 -9.80
CA TYR A 121 1.95 6.73 -10.34
C TYR A 121 1.17 5.62 -11.05
N PHE A 122 0.11 5.08 -10.44
CA PHE A 122 -0.72 4.04 -11.04
C PHE A 122 -1.59 4.58 -12.19
N ARG A 123 -1.99 5.84 -12.15
CA ARG A 123 -2.75 6.50 -13.22
C ARG A 123 -1.95 6.59 -14.50
N ILE A 124 -0.67 6.94 -14.44
CA ILE A 124 0.17 7.09 -15.64
C ILE A 124 0.71 5.78 -16.19
N GLN A 125 0.64 4.69 -15.43
CA GLN A 125 1.08 3.38 -15.91
C GLN A 125 0.17 2.84 -17.00
N ARG A 126 0.75 2.44 -18.13
CA ARG A 126 -0.01 1.84 -19.25
C ARG A 126 -0.55 0.45 -18.93
N GLN A 127 0.15 -0.29 -18.05
CA GLN A 127 -0.24 -1.61 -17.58
C GLN A 127 0.04 -1.70 -16.09
N VAL A 128 -1.01 -1.84 -15.32
CA VAL A 128 -0.92 -2.16 -13.89
C VAL A 128 -1.02 -3.67 -13.76
N ASN A 129 0.04 -4.30 -13.29
CA ASN A 129 0.02 -5.72 -13.00
C ASN A 129 -0.38 -5.90 -11.53
N SER A 130 -1.38 -6.74 -11.28
CA SER A 130 -1.72 -7.14 -9.92
C SER A 130 -0.58 -8.01 -9.38
N ILE A 131 0.34 -7.41 -8.63
CA ILE A 131 1.43 -8.12 -7.96
C ILE A 131 1.09 -8.21 -6.47
N ILE A 132 0.10 -9.02 -6.16
CA ILE A 132 -0.05 -9.50 -4.79
C ILE A 132 0.63 -10.86 -4.76
N LYS A 133 1.70 -10.96 -3.99
CA LYS A 133 2.42 -12.24 -3.81
C LYS A 133 1.48 -13.24 -3.18
N GLU A 134 1.59 -14.50 -3.58
CA GLU A 134 0.83 -15.59 -2.97
C GLU A 134 1.10 -15.65 -1.47
N GLU A 135 0.08 -15.98 -0.70
CA GLU A 135 0.11 -16.01 0.78
C GLU A 135 1.26 -16.87 1.30
N GLU A 136 1.50 -18.02 0.67
CA GLU A 136 2.60 -18.94 1.00
C GLU A 136 3.98 -18.28 0.85
N TYR A 137 4.17 -17.50 -0.20
CA TYR A 137 5.42 -16.77 -0.42
C TYR A 137 5.65 -15.69 0.64
N LEU A 138 4.60 -15.00 1.05
CA LEU A 138 4.67 -13.99 2.11
C LEU A 138 4.96 -14.63 3.47
N ALA A 139 4.32 -15.75 3.78
CA ALA A 139 4.60 -16.54 4.99
C ALA A 139 6.07 -17.00 5.03
N LEU A 140 6.58 -17.54 3.91
CA LEU A 140 7.99 -17.95 3.79
C LEU A 140 8.95 -16.76 3.96
N GLN A 141 8.64 -15.61 3.36
CA GLN A 141 9.43 -14.39 3.51
C GLN A 141 9.46 -13.93 4.96
N HIS A 142 8.32 -13.97 5.66
CA HIS A 142 8.23 -13.60 7.07
C HIS A 142 9.04 -14.53 7.97
N LEU A 143 8.89 -15.84 7.80
CA LEU A 143 9.65 -16.85 8.54
C LEU A 143 11.16 -16.69 8.34
N THR A 144 11.59 -16.42 7.11
CA THR A 144 13.02 -16.23 6.79
C THR A 144 13.59 -14.97 7.46
N ARG A 145 12.83 -13.86 7.47
CA ARG A 145 13.21 -12.63 8.16
C ARG A 145 13.26 -12.81 9.68
N THR A 146 12.28 -13.48 10.26
CA THR A 146 12.24 -13.79 11.70
C THR A 146 13.42 -14.67 12.09
N ARG A 147 13.71 -15.73 11.34
CA ARG A 147 14.89 -16.56 11.54
C ARG A 147 16.19 -15.73 11.54
N TYR A 148 16.35 -14.84 10.57
CA TYR A 148 17.54 -13.98 10.50
C TYR A 148 17.67 -13.06 11.72
N GLN A 149 16.57 -12.46 12.18
CA GLN A 149 16.57 -11.62 13.37
C GLN A 149 16.93 -12.41 14.63
N LEU A 150 16.36 -13.61 14.83
CA LEU A 150 16.67 -14.48 15.96
C LEU A 150 18.15 -14.90 15.98
N ILE A 151 18.73 -15.24 14.82
CA ILE A 151 20.16 -15.56 14.72
C ILE A 151 21.01 -14.34 15.10
N LYS A 152 20.67 -13.14 14.64
CA LYS A 152 21.37 -11.91 15.05
C LYS A 152 21.31 -11.67 16.55
N GLN A 153 20.14 -11.85 17.16
CA GLN A 153 19.97 -11.72 18.62
C GLN A 153 20.80 -12.77 19.36
N LEU A 154 20.79 -14.03 18.90
CA LEU A 154 21.59 -15.11 19.49
C LEU A 154 23.09 -14.79 19.45
N VAL A 155 23.61 -14.31 18.33
CA VAL A 155 25.02 -13.92 18.19
C VAL A 155 25.35 -12.79 19.16
N ARG A 156 24.50 -11.75 19.22
CA ARG A 156 24.69 -10.61 20.14
C ARG A 156 24.68 -11.07 21.61
N THR A 157 23.75 -11.94 21.99
CA THR A 157 23.65 -12.47 23.36
C THR A 157 24.87 -13.31 23.71
N LYS A 158 25.37 -14.15 22.79
CA LYS A 158 26.62 -14.91 23.00
C LYS A 158 27.82 -14.00 23.17
N GLN A 159 27.95 -12.94 22.42
CA GLN A 159 29.04 -11.96 22.56
C GLN A 159 29.00 -11.29 23.95
N HIS A 160 27.84 -10.78 24.35
CA HIS A 160 27.68 -10.19 25.70
C HIS A 160 27.96 -11.20 26.82
N PHE A 161 27.56 -12.46 26.66
CA PHE A 161 27.88 -13.49 27.65
C PHE A 161 29.37 -13.70 27.77
N ILE A 162 30.09 -13.79 26.65
CA ILE A 162 31.57 -13.94 26.67
C ILE A 162 32.23 -12.72 27.30
N GLU A 163 31.83 -11.49 26.94
CA GLU A 163 32.34 -10.25 27.50
C GLU A 163 32.17 -10.20 29.04
N ASN A 164 31.04 -10.66 29.56
CA ASN A 164 30.74 -10.66 30.99
C ASN A 164 31.48 -11.78 31.78
N ILE A 165 32.00 -12.79 31.10
CA ILE A 165 32.80 -13.85 31.79
C ILE A 165 34.27 -13.47 31.89
N TYR A 166 34.77 -12.64 30.95
CA TYR A 166 36.18 -12.23 30.94
C TYR A 166 36.46 -10.96 31.75
N TYR A 167 35.46 -10.41 32.42
CA TYR A 167 35.56 -9.34 33.42
C TYR A 167 35.07 -9.81 34.79
#